data_5b90d92efdbfd0b303cd5e31d6cba430
#
_entry.id   5b90d92efdbfd0b303cd5e31d6cba430
#
_cell.length_a   1.000
_cell.length_b   1.000
_cell.length_c   1.000
_cell.angle_alpha   90.00
_cell.angle_beta   90.00
_cell.angle_gamma   90.00
#
_symmetry.space_group_name_H-M   'P 1'
#
loop_
_entity.id
_entity.type
_entity.pdbx_description
1 polymer ?
#
loop_
_entity_poly.entity_id
_entity_poly.type
_entity_poly.pdbx_seq_one_letter_code
_entity_poly.pdbx_strand_id
1 'polypeptide(L)'
;MNISIKNFKDIEKMRIAGKLAAEVLEMITPFVKPGVSTGELDKLCHDHIVNVQDAIPANVGYKGYEKTICSSINQVICHGIPNNEKFLKDGDILNIDVTVIKDGWHGDTSKMFLVGKCAPHNQRLVKITQECLYKGIEAVKPGAYLGDIGNAIQKHAERNYYSVVEDYCGHGIGEIYHEEPQILHYGKPGTGIQLKEGMCFTIEPMINQGTKYCKTLNDGWTVETKDGRNSAQWEHTIAVTKTGSEILTKRTEEL
;
A
#
# COMPACT_ATOMS: atom_id res chain seq x y z
N MET A 1 23.41 1.87 8.36
CA MET A 1 22.29 1.92 7.43
C MET A 1 22.65 2.92 6.35
N ASN A 2 22.59 2.52 5.10
CA ASN A 2 22.85 3.44 3.98
C ASN A 2 21.48 3.73 3.31
N ILE A 3 20.90 4.89 3.66
CA ILE A 3 19.62 5.32 3.10
C ILE A 3 19.92 6.05 1.78
N SER A 4 19.29 5.60 0.71
CA SER A 4 19.41 6.21 -0.61
C SER A 4 18.69 7.57 -0.64
N ILE A 5 19.42 8.63 -0.99
CA ILE A 5 18.86 9.97 -1.20
C ILE A 5 18.73 10.20 -2.69
N LYS A 6 17.51 10.36 -3.15
CA LYS A 6 17.17 10.56 -4.56
C LYS A 6 17.36 12.03 -4.92
N ASN A 7 18.06 12.28 -6.01
CA ASN A 7 18.16 13.62 -6.59
C ASN A 7 16.91 13.97 -7.41
N PHE A 8 16.84 15.18 -7.90
CA PHE A 8 15.68 15.66 -8.68
C PHE A 8 15.34 14.76 -9.88
N LYS A 9 16.36 14.29 -10.63
CA LYS A 9 16.14 13.43 -11.81
C LYS A 9 15.61 12.05 -11.42
N ASP A 10 16.06 11.53 -10.29
CA ASP A 10 15.59 10.25 -9.75
C ASP A 10 14.12 10.34 -9.35
N ILE A 11 13.75 11.43 -8.66
CA ILE A 11 12.35 11.68 -8.26
C ILE A 11 11.44 11.85 -9.48
N GLU A 12 11.90 12.51 -10.56
CA GLU A 12 11.14 12.60 -11.82
C GLU A 12 10.82 11.22 -12.40
N LYS A 13 11.80 10.29 -12.40
CA LYS A 13 11.57 8.90 -12.84
C LYS A 13 10.61 8.15 -11.93
N MET A 14 10.74 8.34 -10.62
CA MET A 14 9.81 7.75 -9.65
C MET A 14 8.38 8.31 -9.79
N ARG A 15 8.21 9.60 -10.16
CA ARG A 15 6.89 10.17 -10.49
C ARG A 15 6.26 9.44 -11.67
N ILE A 16 7.05 9.12 -12.69
CA ILE A 16 6.55 8.37 -13.85
C ILE A 16 6.09 6.98 -13.41
N ALA A 17 6.94 6.21 -12.71
CA ALA A 17 6.59 4.88 -12.24
C ALA A 17 5.39 4.92 -11.27
N GLY A 18 5.37 5.87 -10.34
CA GLY A 18 4.28 6.06 -9.38
C GLY A 18 2.96 6.43 -10.03
N LYS A 19 2.99 7.30 -11.06
CA LYS A 19 1.80 7.63 -11.85
C LYS A 19 1.25 6.40 -12.57
N LEU A 20 2.12 5.59 -13.18
CA LEU A 20 1.72 4.36 -13.85
C LEU A 20 1.07 3.37 -12.87
N ALA A 21 1.61 3.20 -11.66
CA ALA A 21 1.01 2.36 -10.63
C ALA A 21 -0.38 2.88 -10.19
N ALA A 22 -0.53 4.20 -9.99
CA ALA A 22 -1.82 4.81 -9.70
C ALA A 22 -2.85 4.59 -10.82
N GLU A 23 -2.45 4.74 -12.08
CA GLU A 23 -3.29 4.50 -13.27
C GLU A 23 -3.79 3.05 -13.35
N VAL A 24 -3.00 2.04 -12.90
CA VAL A 24 -3.48 0.64 -12.80
C VAL A 24 -4.66 0.53 -11.86
N LEU A 25 -4.60 1.17 -10.68
CA LEU A 25 -5.70 1.15 -9.71
C LEU A 25 -6.94 1.93 -10.20
N GLU A 26 -6.75 2.99 -10.96
CA GLU A 26 -7.85 3.71 -11.62
C GLU A 26 -8.49 2.84 -12.71
N MET A 27 -7.68 2.23 -13.57
CA MET A 27 -8.12 1.35 -14.66
C MET A 27 -8.92 0.16 -14.16
N ILE A 28 -8.47 -0.50 -13.06
CA ILE A 28 -9.13 -1.71 -12.56
C ILE A 28 -10.44 -1.40 -11.81
N THR A 29 -10.65 -0.17 -11.36
CA THR A 29 -11.81 0.23 -10.53
C THR A 29 -13.16 -0.24 -11.08
N PRO A 30 -13.53 -0.06 -12.38
CA PRO A 30 -14.82 -0.48 -12.90
C PRO A 30 -14.99 -2.02 -12.99
N PHE A 31 -13.92 -2.78 -12.87
CA PHE A 31 -13.94 -4.24 -12.93
C PHE A 31 -14.12 -4.89 -11.56
N VAL A 32 -13.89 -4.15 -10.48
CA VAL A 32 -14.03 -4.66 -9.10
C VAL A 32 -15.51 -4.69 -8.72
N LYS A 33 -16.14 -5.84 -8.93
CA LYS A 33 -17.58 -6.07 -8.68
C LYS A 33 -17.85 -7.52 -8.28
N PRO A 34 -18.99 -7.82 -7.65
CA PRO A 34 -19.36 -9.18 -7.30
C PRO A 34 -19.33 -10.12 -8.52
N GLY A 35 -18.81 -11.32 -8.33
CA GLY A 35 -18.72 -12.37 -9.36
C GLY A 35 -17.44 -12.35 -10.20
N VAL A 36 -16.60 -11.33 -10.10
CA VAL A 36 -15.28 -11.31 -10.75
C VAL A 36 -14.28 -12.06 -9.87
N SER A 37 -13.39 -12.86 -10.48
CA SER A 37 -12.33 -13.53 -9.73
C SER A 37 -11.12 -12.62 -9.51
N THR A 38 -10.37 -12.85 -8.44
CA THR A 38 -9.13 -12.11 -8.20
C THR A 38 -8.06 -12.41 -9.25
N GLY A 39 -8.10 -13.62 -9.85
CA GLY A 39 -7.22 -13.98 -10.97
C GLY A 39 -7.54 -13.20 -12.26
N GLU A 40 -8.83 -12.92 -12.52
CA GLU A 40 -9.22 -12.05 -13.64
C GLU A 40 -8.74 -10.61 -13.44
N LEU A 41 -8.82 -10.07 -12.22
CA LEU A 41 -8.30 -8.75 -11.90
C LEU A 41 -6.77 -8.70 -12.07
N ASP A 42 -6.07 -9.73 -11.62
CA ASP A 42 -4.61 -9.85 -11.80
C ASP A 42 -4.22 -9.81 -13.29
N LYS A 43 -4.94 -10.58 -14.11
CA LYS A 43 -4.71 -10.60 -15.56
C LYS A 43 -4.93 -9.24 -16.20
N LEU A 44 -6.01 -8.54 -15.85
CA LEU A 44 -6.31 -7.21 -16.38
C LEU A 44 -5.21 -6.19 -15.99
N CYS A 45 -4.74 -6.24 -14.76
CA CYS A 45 -3.62 -5.39 -14.30
C CYS A 45 -2.33 -5.73 -15.07
N HIS A 46 -2.02 -7.03 -15.23
CA HIS A 46 -0.85 -7.47 -16.01
C HIS A 46 -0.89 -6.96 -17.44
N ASP A 47 -2.00 -7.20 -18.13
CA ASP A 47 -2.16 -6.79 -19.53
C ASP A 47 -2.05 -5.27 -19.69
N HIS A 48 -2.57 -4.49 -18.74
CA HIS A 48 -2.45 -3.03 -18.74
C HIS A 48 -1.00 -2.57 -18.55
N ILE A 49 -0.30 -3.10 -17.54
CA ILE A 49 1.09 -2.73 -17.27
C ILE A 49 1.99 -3.06 -18.45
N VAL A 50 1.87 -4.28 -18.99
CA VAL A 50 2.78 -4.76 -20.05
C VAL A 50 2.42 -4.18 -21.41
N ASN A 51 1.14 -4.23 -21.82
CA ASN A 51 0.75 -3.95 -23.19
C ASN A 51 0.33 -2.48 -23.41
N VAL A 52 -0.10 -1.77 -22.37
CA VAL A 52 -0.55 -0.37 -22.49
C VAL A 52 0.51 0.61 -21.98
N GLN A 53 1.10 0.31 -20.81
CA GLN A 53 2.08 1.20 -20.18
C GLN A 53 3.53 0.92 -20.64
N ASP A 54 3.76 -0.20 -21.34
CA ASP A 54 5.12 -0.65 -21.69
C ASP A 54 6.04 -0.61 -20.46
N ALA A 55 5.56 -1.25 -19.37
CA ALA A 55 6.20 -1.28 -18.07
C ALA A 55 6.27 -2.72 -17.54
N ILE A 56 6.91 -2.92 -16.39
CA ILE A 56 7.14 -4.24 -15.79
C ILE A 56 6.35 -4.33 -14.49
N PRO A 57 5.52 -5.39 -14.27
CA PRO A 57 4.92 -5.65 -12.98
C PRO A 57 5.99 -6.18 -12.00
N ALA A 58 6.34 -5.37 -10.99
CA ALA A 58 7.47 -5.63 -10.09
C ALA A 58 7.30 -6.89 -9.23
N ASN A 59 6.06 -7.25 -8.91
CA ASN A 59 5.79 -8.42 -8.06
C ASN A 59 6.13 -9.75 -8.73
N VAL A 60 6.01 -9.84 -10.08
CA VAL A 60 6.24 -11.08 -10.82
C VAL A 60 7.71 -11.51 -10.72
N GLY A 61 7.94 -12.66 -10.07
CA GLY A 61 9.28 -13.21 -9.84
C GLY A 61 9.97 -12.68 -8.57
N TYR A 62 9.42 -11.65 -7.92
CA TYR A 62 10.00 -11.11 -6.69
C TYR A 62 9.90 -12.14 -5.55
N LYS A 63 11.06 -12.62 -5.07
CA LYS A 63 11.16 -13.68 -4.04
C LYS A 63 10.27 -14.89 -4.30
N GLY A 64 10.00 -15.21 -5.58
CA GLY A 64 9.17 -16.33 -5.99
C GLY A 64 7.66 -16.04 -6.06
N TYR A 65 7.23 -14.80 -5.88
CA TYR A 65 5.82 -14.42 -6.11
C TYR A 65 5.48 -14.45 -7.61
N GLU A 66 4.34 -15.05 -7.98
CA GLU A 66 4.04 -15.32 -9.40
C GLU A 66 2.95 -14.41 -10.01
N LYS A 67 2.38 -13.50 -9.22
CA LYS A 67 1.27 -12.64 -9.64
C LYS A 67 1.67 -11.19 -9.80
N THR A 68 0.88 -10.45 -10.56
CA THR A 68 1.12 -9.03 -10.82
C THR A 68 0.73 -8.14 -9.66
N ILE A 69 -0.38 -8.47 -9.00
CA ILE A 69 -0.91 -7.73 -7.87
C ILE A 69 -0.99 -8.61 -6.62
N CYS A 70 -1.07 -7.99 -5.44
CA CYS A 70 -1.65 -8.66 -4.29
C CYS A 70 -3.14 -8.31 -4.21
N SER A 71 -3.98 -9.31 -3.84
CA SER A 71 -5.44 -9.15 -3.71
C SER A 71 -5.90 -9.65 -2.35
N SER A 72 -6.10 -8.73 -1.40
CA SER A 72 -6.36 -9.05 0.00
C SER A 72 -7.81 -8.75 0.35
N ILE A 73 -8.61 -9.80 0.60
CA ILE A 73 -10.05 -9.71 0.84
C ILE A 73 -10.34 -9.87 2.33
N ASN A 74 -11.15 -9.00 2.90
CA ASN A 74 -11.73 -9.04 4.25
C ASN A 74 -10.66 -9.19 5.36
N GLN A 75 -10.51 -10.39 5.95
CA GLN A 75 -9.54 -10.69 7.01
C GLN A 75 -8.10 -10.83 6.50
N VAL A 76 -7.87 -10.88 5.20
CA VAL A 76 -6.52 -10.87 4.63
C VAL A 76 -5.94 -9.46 4.77
N ILE A 77 -4.81 -9.36 5.47
CA ILE A 77 -4.14 -8.08 5.77
C ILE A 77 -3.39 -7.59 4.55
N CYS A 78 -2.51 -8.44 4.00
CA CYS A 78 -1.68 -8.14 2.83
C CYS A 78 -1.22 -9.43 2.13
N HIS A 79 -0.57 -9.28 0.98
CA HIS A 79 0.03 -10.35 0.18
C HIS A 79 -0.94 -11.46 -0.24
N GLY A 80 -2.23 -11.19 -0.30
CA GLY A 80 -3.22 -12.15 -0.80
C GLY A 80 -2.94 -12.54 -2.26
N ILE A 81 -2.81 -13.84 -2.55
CA ILE A 81 -2.48 -14.34 -3.88
C ILE A 81 -3.74 -14.38 -4.76
N PRO A 82 -3.75 -13.69 -5.93
CA PRO A 82 -4.83 -13.78 -6.91
C PRO A 82 -5.08 -15.22 -7.40
N ASN A 83 -6.37 -15.60 -7.50
CA ASN A 83 -6.78 -16.93 -7.87
C ASN A 83 -8.05 -16.89 -8.73
N ASN A 84 -8.11 -17.68 -9.81
CA ASN A 84 -9.26 -17.76 -10.73
C ASN A 84 -10.52 -18.35 -10.10
N GLU A 85 -10.38 -19.09 -8.99
CA GLU A 85 -11.48 -19.69 -8.25
C GLU A 85 -11.95 -18.84 -7.06
N LYS A 86 -11.25 -17.74 -6.76
CA LYS A 86 -11.59 -16.83 -5.67
C LYS A 86 -12.39 -15.64 -6.20
N PHE A 87 -13.71 -15.75 -6.11
CA PHE A 87 -14.65 -14.75 -6.60
C PHE A 87 -15.02 -13.73 -5.54
N LEU A 88 -15.09 -12.47 -5.95
CA LEU A 88 -15.58 -11.37 -5.11
C LEU A 88 -17.08 -11.54 -4.85
N LYS A 89 -17.50 -11.24 -3.62
CA LYS A 89 -18.89 -11.31 -3.17
C LYS A 89 -19.40 -9.92 -2.83
N ASP A 90 -20.71 -9.74 -2.93
CA ASP A 90 -21.38 -8.53 -2.43
C ASP A 90 -21.09 -8.34 -0.94
N GLY A 91 -20.60 -7.17 -0.57
CA GLY A 91 -20.20 -6.85 0.80
C GLY A 91 -18.73 -7.05 1.14
N ASP A 92 -17.92 -7.66 0.28
CA ASP A 92 -16.47 -7.77 0.49
C ASP A 92 -15.79 -6.40 0.47
N ILE A 93 -14.71 -6.28 1.24
CA ILE A 93 -13.72 -5.23 1.09
C ILE A 93 -12.45 -5.85 0.51
N LEU A 94 -11.86 -5.22 -0.49
CA LEU A 94 -10.69 -5.73 -1.20
C LEU A 94 -9.59 -4.67 -1.21
N ASN A 95 -8.38 -5.04 -0.80
CA ASN A 95 -7.18 -4.30 -1.14
C ASN A 95 -6.59 -4.87 -2.44
N ILE A 96 -6.26 -3.98 -3.38
CA ILE A 96 -5.37 -4.28 -4.51
C ILE A 96 -4.11 -3.46 -4.32
N ASP A 97 -2.99 -4.16 -4.34
CA ASP A 97 -1.65 -3.62 -4.16
C ASP A 97 -0.82 -3.94 -5.41
N VAL A 98 -0.20 -2.91 -5.98
CA VAL A 98 0.48 -2.98 -7.27
C VAL A 98 1.74 -2.15 -7.29
N THR A 99 2.82 -2.76 -7.77
CA THR A 99 4.09 -2.08 -8.02
C THR A 99 4.47 -2.17 -9.49
N VAL A 100 4.81 -1.04 -10.07
CA VAL A 100 5.22 -0.91 -11.47
C VAL A 100 6.69 -0.48 -11.54
N ILE A 101 7.45 -1.12 -12.44
CA ILE A 101 8.80 -0.67 -12.80
C ILE A 101 8.75 0.02 -14.15
N LYS A 102 9.25 1.25 -14.21
CA LYS A 102 9.49 1.99 -15.46
C LYS A 102 10.90 2.53 -15.47
N ASP A 103 11.64 2.20 -16.53
CA ASP A 103 13.05 2.62 -16.71
C ASP A 103 13.94 2.32 -15.49
N GLY A 104 13.71 1.17 -14.82
CA GLY A 104 14.45 0.72 -13.64
C GLY A 104 14.01 1.33 -12.31
N TRP A 105 12.95 2.16 -12.27
CA TRP A 105 12.42 2.79 -11.05
C TRP A 105 11.06 2.23 -10.68
N HIS A 106 10.82 2.07 -9.37
CA HIS A 106 9.59 1.50 -8.82
C HIS A 106 8.61 2.60 -8.41
N GLY A 107 7.33 2.32 -8.62
CA GLY A 107 6.21 3.05 -8.03
C GLY A 107 5.26 2.03 -7.41
N ASP A 108 4.98 2.19 -6.13
CA ASP A 108 4.24 1.24 -5.29
C ASP A 108 3.04 1.90 -4.65
N THR A 109 1.87 1.28 -4.73
CA THR A 109 0.64 1.83 -4.16
C THR A 109 -0.45 0.78 -4.01
N SER A 110 -1.28 0.93 -2.99
CA SER A 110 -2.46 0.11 -2.81
C SER A 110 -3.72 0.93 -2.54
N LYS A 111 -4.88 0.34 -2.85
CA LYS A 111 -6.20 0.95 -2.69
C LYS A 111 -7.20 -0.07 -2.17
N MET A 112 -8.11 0.40 -1.30
CA MET A 112 -9.28 -0.38 -0.88
C MET A 112 -10.47 -0.17 -1.82
N PHE A 113 -11.16 -1.25 -2.11
CA PHE A 113 -12.38 -1.28 -2.89
C PHE A 113 -13.54 -1.83 -2.04
N LEU A 114 -14.69 -1.17 -2.12
CA LEU A 114 -15.94 -1.66 -1.58
C LEU A 114 -16.67 -2.46 -2.67
N VAL A 115 -16.83 -3.75 -2.49
CA VAL A 115 -17.44 -4.64 -3.49
C VAL A 115 -18.96 -4.69 -3.29
N GLY A 116 -19.72 -4.06 -4.18
CA GLY A 116 -21.17 -3.98 -4.05
C GLY A 116 -21.62 -3.25 -2.79
N LYS A 117 -22.58 -3.81 -2.04
CA LYS A 117 -23.17 -3.18 -0.83
C LYS A 117 -22.46 -3.64 0.44
N CYS A 118 -21.44 -2.95 0.87
CA CYS A 118 -20.69 -3.25 2.07
C CYS A 118 -21.41 -2.79 3.35
N ALA A 119 -21.21 -3.54 4.43
CA ALA A 119 -21.72 -3.19 5.75
C ALA A 119 -21.10 -1.88 6.28
N PRO A 120 -21.83 -1.05 7.05
CA PRO A 120 -21.31 0.24 7.54
C PRO A 120 -20.01 0.16 8.33
N HIS A 121 -19.80 -0.91 9.10
CA HIS A 121 -18.56 -1.10 9.86
C HIS A 121 -17.35 -1.37 8.94
N ASN A 122 -17.54 -2.01 7.79
CA ASN A 122 -16.52 -2.22 6.79
C ASN A 122 -16.18 -0.92 6.03
N GLN A 123 -17.21 -0.16 5.65
CA GLN A 123 -17.02 1.17 5.05
C GLN A 123 -16.24 2.09 6.00
N ARG A 124 -16.58 2.05 7.31
CA ARG A 124 -15.87 2.82 8.32
C ARG A 124 -14.40 2.39 8.47
N LEU A 125 -14.11 1.08 8.46
CA LEU A 125 -12.74 0.58 8.52
C LEU A 125 -11.93 1.12 7.33
N VAL A 126 -12.42 0.96 6.12
CA VAL A 126 -11.76 1.43 4.88
C VAL A 126 -11.48 2.93 4.94
N LYS A 127 -12.46 3.73 5.37
CA LYS A 127 -12.31 5.18 5.52
C LYS A 127 -11.27 5.56 6.56
N ILE A 128 -11.33 4.98 7.77
CA ILE A 128 -10.39 5.30 8.86
C ILE A 128 -8.96 4.87 8.49
N THR A 129 -8.80 3.77 7.75
CA THR A 129 -7.48 3.34 7.26
C THR A 129 -6.90 4.35 6.26
N GLN A 130 -7.72 4.88 5.35
CA GLN A 130 -7.30 5.96 4.47
C GLN A 130 -6.90 7.22 5.25
N GLU A 131 -7.70 7.60 6.24
CA GLU A 131 -7.36 8.72 7.14
C GLU A 131 -6.04 8.47 7.88
N CYS A 132 -5.77 7.24 8.32
CA CYS A 132 -4.48 6.85 8.93
C CYS A 132 -3.31 7.11 7.97
N LEU A 133 -3.43 6.70 6.71
CA LEU A 133 -2.43 6.95 5.68
C LEU A 133 -2.13 8.46 5.57
N TYR A 134 -3.17 9.28 5.38
CA TYR A 134 -2.98 10.73 5.24
C TYR A 134 -2.44 11.39 6.50
N LYS A 135 -2.79 10.91 7.70
CA LYS A 135 -2.18 11.38 8.96
C LYS A 135 -0.69 11.06 9.03
N GLY A 136 -0.28 9.92 8.51
CA GLY A 136 1.14 9.59 8.35
C GLY A 136 1.84 10.53 7.36
N ILE A 137 1.24 10.78 6.21
CA ILE A 137 1.78 11.66 5.17
C ILE A 137 1.90 13.11 5.66
N GLU A 138 0.91 13.62 6.40
CA GLU A 138 0.94 14.97 7.01
C GLU A 138 2.14 15.18 7.96
N ALA A 139 2.63 14.11 8.57
CA ALA A 139 3.80 14.15 9.45
C ALA A 139 5.14 14.22 8.69
N VAL A 140 5.15 13.95 7.38
CA VAL A 140 6.36 13.89 6.56
C VAL A 140 6.83 15.30 6.20
N LYS A 141 7.99 15.68 6.75
CA LYS A 141 8.73 16.91 6.38
C LYS A 141 10.18 16.78 6.77
N PRO A 142 11.10 17.54 6.16
CA PRO A 142 12.50 17.57 6.62
C PRO A 142 12.61 17.89 8.11
N GLY A 143 13.45 17.13 8.81
CA GLY A 143 13.67 17.30 10.26
C GLY A 143 12.69 16.55 11.17
N ALA A 144 11.54 16.09 10.67
CA ALA A 144 10.69 15.13 11.39
C ALA A 144 11.38 13.75 11.48
N TYR A 145 10.83 12.86 12.28
CA TYR A 145 11.38 11.51 12.50
C TYR A 145 10.41 10.45 12.02
N LEU A 146 10.91 9.26 11.68
CA LEU A 146 10.06 8.13 11.28
C LEU A 146 9.00 7.78 12.34
N GLY A 147 9.37 7.92 13.63
CA GLY A 147 8.43 7.71 14.73
C GLY A 147 7.26 8.70 14.77
N ASP A 148 7.39 9.89 14.15
CA ASP A 148 6.30 10.86 14.04
C ASP A 148 5.22 10.34 13.11
N ILE A 149 5.62 9.70 11.99
CA ILE A 149 4.71 9.05 11.03
C ILE A 149 3.93 7.93 11.73
N GLY A 150 4.65 6.98 12.33
CA GLY A 150 4.04 5.85 13.01
C GLY A 150 3.12 6.27 14.15
N ASN A 151 3.51 7.27 14.94
CA ASN A 151 2.69 7.80 16.02
C ASN A 151 1.40 8.45 15.52
N ALA A 152 1.45 9.22 14.43
CA ALA A 152 0.28 9.86 13.84
C ALA A 152 -0.75 8.81 13.38
N ILE A 153 -0.29 7.76 12.69
CA ILE A 153 -1.09 6.63 12.24
C ILE A 153 -1.71 5.90 13.43
N GLN A 154 -0.88 5.42 14.35
CA GLN A 154 -1.31 4.64 15.52
C GLN A 154 -2.34 5.39 16.35
N LYS A 155 -2.07 6.64 16.68
CA LYS A 155 -2.96 7.48 17.47
C LYS A 155 -4.32 7.68 16.81
N HIS A 156 -4.37 7.80 15.47
CA HIS A 156 -5.63 7.92 14.76
C HIS A 156 -6.40 6.61 14.74
N ALA A 157 -5.75 5.48 14.47
CA ALA A 157 -6.36 4.15 14.48
C ALA A 157 -6.95 3.80 15.87
N GLU A 158 -6.15 3.94 16.93
CA GLU A 158 -6.54 3.60 18.30
C GLU A 158 -7.68 4.50 18.83
N ARG A 159 -7.70 5.78 18.50
CA ARG A 159 -8.83 6.69 18.82
C ARG A 159 -10.14 6.27 18.14
N ASN A 160 -10.04 5.55 17.04
CA ASN A 160 -11.16 5.00 16.31
C ASN A 160 -11.47 3.55 16.69
N TYR A 161 -10.83 3.01 17.75
CA TYR A 161 -11.00 1.64 18.27
C TYR A 161 -10.54 0.56 17.30
N TYR A 162 -9.49 0.84 16.49
CA TYR A 162 -8.83 -0.12 15.62
C TYR A 162 -7.40 -0.38 16.08
N SER A 163 -6.81 -1.47 15.62
CA SER A 163 -5.44 -1.86 15.92
C SER A 163 -4.55 -1.72 14.69
N VAL A 164 -3.32 -1.25 14.89
CA VAL A 164 -2.29 -1.20 13.85
C VAL A 164 -1.52 -2.52 13.84
N VAL A 165 -1.33 -3.11 12.66
CA VAL A 165 -0.45 -4.28 12.47
C VAL A 165 1.00 -3.84 12.69
N GLU A 166 1.77 -4.61 13.48
CA GLU A 166 3.15 -4.29 13.85
C GLU A 166 4.19 -5.17 13.16
N ASP A 167 3.77 -6.31 12.58
CA ASP A 167 4.68 -7.27 11.95
C ASP A 167 5.08 -6.89 10.52
N TYR A 168 4.40 -5.92 9.92
CA TYR A 168 4.64 -5.38 8.58
C TYR A 168 4.79 -3.87 8.63
N CYS A 169 5.51 -3.32 7.65
CA CYS A 169 5.83 -1.89 7.62
C CYS A 169 6.04 -1.41 6.18
N GLY A 170 6.01 -0.12 5.99
CA GLY A 170 6.48 0.51 4.77
C GLY A 170 8.00 0.44 4.65
N HIS A 171 8.52 0.79 3.49
CA HIS A 171 9.92 0.62 3.14
C HIS A 171 10.45 1.75 2.26
N GLY A 172 11.75 1.96 2.28
CA GLY A 172 12.42 2.76 1.27
C GLY A 172 12.22 2.14 -0.11
N ILE A 173 12.15 2.97 -1.15
CA ILE A 173 11.90 2.55 -2.53
C ILE A 173 12.65 3.43 -3.53
N GLY A 174 13.04 2.86 -4.66
CA GLY A 174 13.74 3.55 -5.71
C GLY A 174 14.06 2.65 -6.90
N GLU A 175 15.34 2.48 -7.22
CA GLU A 175 15.81 1.45 -8.17
C GLU A 175 15.71 0.05 -7.56
N ILE A 176 15.68 -0.03 -6.23
CA ILE A 176 15.44 -1.26 -5.48
C ILE A 176 14.01 -1.22 -4.93
N TYR A 177 13.28 -2.33 -5.08
CA TYR A 177 11.89 -2.43 -4.66
C TYR A 177 11.74 -2.17 -3.16
N HIS A 178 12.44 -2.93 -2.32
CA HIS A 178 12.46 -2.77 -0.88
C HIS A 178 13.87 -2.41 -0.42
N GLU A 179 14.06 -1.20 0.04
CA GLU A 179 15.32 -0.71 0.61
C GLU A 179 15.10 -0.07 1.98
N GLU A 180 16.19 0.31 2.63
CA GLU A 180 16.11 1.09 3.89
C GLU A 180 15.55 2.51 3.63
N PRO A 181 14.82 3.07 4.60
CA PRO A 181 14.51 2.56 5.94
C PRO A 181 13.19 1.80 6.00
N GLN A 182 12.97 1.05 7.10
CA GLN A 182 11.64 0.57 7.47
C GLN A 182 10.79 1.71 8.01
N ILE A 183 9.54 1.80 7.54
CA ILE A 183 8.56 2.81 7.96
C ILE A 183 7.50 2.15 8.82
N LEU A 184 7.70 2.14 10.13
CA LEU A 184 6.74 1.58 11.07
C LEU A 184 5.48 2.45 11.14
N HIS A 185 4.32 1.81 11.20
CA HIS A 185 3.03 2.50 11.31
C HIS A 185 2.59 2.73 12.77
N TYR A 186 3.51 2.56 13.69
CA TYR A 186 3.37 2.79 15.13
C TYR A 186 4.68 3.35 15.70
N GLY A 187 4.64 3.91 16.89
CA GLY A 187 5.86 4.39 17.55
C GLY A 187 5.70 5.63 18.40
N LYS A 188 6.83 6.19 18.79
CA LYS A 188 6.92 7.39 19.65
C LYS A 188 7.37 8.60 18.84
N PRO A 189 6.79 9.78 19.06
CA PRO A 189 7.23 11.02 18.41
C PRO A 189 8.71 11.31 18.69
N GLY A 190 9.38 11.89 17.69
CA GLY A 190 10.77 12.31 17.81
C GLY A 190 11.78 11.15 17.88
N THR A 191 11.40 9.94 17.48
CA THR A 191 12.28 8.75 17.51
C THR A 191 12.55 8.19 16.11
N GLY A 192 13.62 7.40 16.01
CA GLY A 192 14.03 6.77 14.76
C GLY A 192 14.88 7.69 13.89
N ILE A 193 14.89 7.43 12.60
CA ILE A 193 15.68 8.16 11.62
C ILE A 193 15.04 9.51 11.33
N GLN A 194 15.85 10.56 11.28
CA GLN A 194 15.41 11.90 10.90
C GLN A 194 15.23 11.99 9.38
N LEU A 195 14.08 12.49 8.94
CA LEU A 195 13.73 12.67 7.53
C LEU A 195 14.57 13.77 6.89
N LYS A 196 15.05 13.49 5.68
CA LYS A 196 15.84 14.42 4.87
C LYS A 196 15.23 14.53 3.49
N GLU A 197 15.35 15.70 2.86
CA GLU A 197 14.98 15.91 1.46
C GLU A 197 15.61 14.83 0.57
N GLY A 198 14.84 14.30 -0.37
CA GLY A 198 15.25 13.25 -1.29
C GLY A 198 15.08 11.82 -0.77
N MET A 199 14.65 11.61 0.48
CA MET A 199 14.21 10.29 0.91
C MET A 199 12.92 9.93 0.20
N CYS A 200 12.80 8.68 -0.31
CA CYS A 200 11.60 8.13 -0.89
C CYS A 200 11.26 6.81 -0.20
N PHE A 201 9.99 6.63 0.17
CA PHE A 201 9.52 5.45 0.89
C PHE A 201 8.01 5.28 0.75
N THR A 202 7.49 4.09 1.07
CA THR A 202 6.06 3.83 1.16
C THR A 202 5.54 4.15 2.56
N ILE A 203 4.28 4.58 2.64
CA ILE A 203 3.47 4.60 3.85
C ILE A 203 2.23 3.77 3.53
N GLU A 204 2.03 2.68 4.28
CA GLU A 204 1.07 1.62 3.92
C GLU A 204 0.39 1.02 5.17
N PRO A 205 -0.28 1.81 6.00
CA PRO A 205 -0.83 1.31 7.25
C PRO A 205 -1.86 0.19 7.03
N MET A 206 -1.62 -0.93 7.70
CA MET A 206 -2.54 -2.06 7.81
C MET A 206 -3.30 -1.95 9.13
N ILE A 207 -4.62 -1.79 9.05
CA ILE A 207 -5.49 -1.50 10.19
C ILE A 207 -6.52 -2.61 10.36
N ASN A 208 -6.56 -3.22 11.55
CA ASN A 208 -7.44 -4.33 11.88
C ASN A 208 -8.65 -3.87 12.69
N GLN A 209 -9.82 -4.45 12.41
CA GLN A 209 -11.04 -4.27 13.25
C GLN A 209 -10.92 -4.89 14.64
N GLY A 210 -10.03 -5.86 14.78
CA GLY A 210 -9.81 -6.59 16.01
C GLY A 210 -8.42 -6.37 16.59
N THR A 211 -7.74 -7.46 16.91
CA THR A 211 -6.39 -7.42 17.47
C THR A 211 -5.34 -7.14 16.39
N LYS A 212 -4.17 -6.64 16.79
CA LYS A 212 -3.04 -6.37 15.89
C LYS A 212 -2.34 -7.62 15.36
N TYR A 213 -2.63 -8.80 15.92
CA TYR A 213 -1.90 -10.03 15.63
C TYR A 213 -2.28 -10.61 14.28
N CYS A 214 -1.28 -11.11 13.57
CA CYS A 214 -1.42 -11.75 12.27
C CYS A 214 -0.85 -13.18 12.26
N LYS A 215 -1.12 -13.88 11.18
CA LYS A 215 -0.54 -15.18 10.83
C LYS A 215 -0.31 -15.26 9.33
N THR A 216 0.80 -15.82 8.92
CA THR A 216 1.06 -16.17 7.52
C THR A 216 0.49 -17.55 7.23
N LEU A 217 -0.17 -17.72 6.09
CA LEU A 217 -0.72 -18.99 5.65
C LEU A 217 0.36 -19.91 5.07
N ASN A 218 -0.01 -21.19 4.81
CA ASN A 218 0.91 -22.20 4.30
C ASN A 218 1.42 -21.94 2.88
N ASP A 219 0.81 -20.99 2.15
CA ASP A 219 1.28 -20.55 0.85
C ASP A 219 2.55 -19.67 0.94
N GLY A 220 2.97 -19.33 2.15
CA GLY A 220 4.18 -18.56 2.44
C GLY A 220 4.04 -17.05 2.21
N TRP A 221 2.88 -16.57 1.72
CA TRP A 221 2.63 -15.16 1.37
C TRP A 221 1.43 -14.55 2.08
N THR A 222 0.26 -15.16 1.94
CA THR A 222 -1.00 -14.61 2.44
C THR A 222 -0.96 -14.41 3.96
N VAL A 223 -1.21 -13.17 4.39
CA VAL A 223 -1.23 -12.78 5.80
C VAL A 223 -2.66 -12.48 6.23
N GLU A 224 -3.13 -13.16 7.27
CA GLU A 224 -4.48 -12.96 7.83
C GLU A 224 -4.43 -12.47 9.27
N THR A 225 -5.52 -11.80 9.68
CA THR A 225 -5.77 -11.50 11.10
C THR A 225 -5.92 -12.79 11.91
N LYS A 226 -5.37 -12.85 13.12
CA LYS A 226 -5.50 -14.04 13.97
C LYS A 226 -6.93 -14.28 14.47
N ASP A 227 -7.70 -13.21 14.62
CA ASP A 227 -9.07 -13.27 15.15
C ASP A 227 -10.16 -13.36 14.07
N GLY A 228 -9.77 -13.38 12.79
CA GLY A 228 -10.67 -13.50 11.64
C GLY A 228 -11.51 -12.26 11.36
N ARG A 229 -11.25 -11.13 12.05
CA ARG A 229 -11.90 -9.84 11.75
C ARG A 229 -11.24 -9.16 10.57
N ASN A 230 -11.97 -8.26 9.91
CA ASN A 230 -11.50 -7.60 8.71
C ASN A 230 -10.31 -6.66 8.98
N SER A 231 -9.46 -6.55 7.96
CA SER A 231 -8.34 -5.61 7.86
C SER A 231 -8.51 -4.73 6.62
N ALA A 232 -7.88 -3.56 6.63
CA ALA A 232 -7.78 -2.69 5.47
C ALA A 232 -6.36 -2.11 5.38
N GLN A 233 -5.91 -1.84 4.15
CA GLN A 233 -4.63 -1.20 3.85
C GLN A 233 -4.82 -0.14 2.78
N TRP A 234 -4.18 1.00 2.93
CA TRP A 234 -3.99 1.99 1.89
C TRP A 234 -2.53 2.35 1.81
N GLU A 235 -2.06 2.69 0.63
CA GLU A 235 -0.64 2.96 0.44
C GLU A 235 -0.37 4.02 -0.59
N HIS A 236 0.71 4.77 -0.33
CA HIS A 236 1.35 5.65 -1.29
C HIS A 236 2.88 5.61 -1.19
N THR A 237 3.54 5.77 -2.33
CA THR A 237 4.95 6.16 -2.42
C THR A 237 5.08 7.66 -2.20
N ILE A 238 5.94 8.05 -1.27
CA ILE A 238 6.15 9.43 -0.82
C ILE A 238 7.60 9.86 -1.06
N ALA A 239 7.79 11.07 -1.57
CA ALA A 239 9.08 11.74 -1.58
C ALA A 239 9.11 12.87 -0.53
N VAL A 240 10.18 12.95 0.25
CA VAL A 240 10.43 14.09 1.16
C VAL A 240 10.95 15.25 0.33
N THR A 241 10.23 16.38 0.34
CA THR A 241 10.59 17.61 -0.37
C THR A 241 11.32 18.60 0.55
N LYS A 242 11.68 19.76 0.05
CA LYS A 242 12.32 20.84 0.86
C LYS A 242 11.47 21.31 2.03
N THR A 243 10.14 21.25 1.93
CA THR A 243 9.22 21.87 2.89
C THR A 243 8.17 20.92 3.45
N GLY A 244 8.05 19.69 2.91
CA GLY A 244 7.01 18.73 3.27
C GLY A 244 7.21 17.41 2.55
N SER A 245 6.16 16.92 1.93
CA SER A 245 6.15 15.68 1.16
C SER A 245 5.42 15.84 -0.17
N GLU A 246 5.71 14.93 -1.09
CA GLU A 246 5.00 14.75 -2.35
C GLU A 246 4.53 13.30 -2.45
N ILE A 247 3.27 13.11 -2.82
CA ILE A 247 2.70 11.79 -3.12
C ILE A 247 2.98 11.48 -4.58
N LEU A 248 3.84 10.50 -4.86
CA LEU A 248 4.23 10.13 -6.22
C LEU A 248 3.21 9.22 -6.92
N THR A 249 2.34 8.59 -6.15
CA THR A 249 1.30 7.64 -6.61
C THR A 249 -0.13 8.18 -6.43
N LYS A 250 -0.29 9.51 -6.48
CA LYS A 250 -1.59 10.17 -6.25
C LYS A 250 -2.58 9.82 -7.37
N ARG A 251 -3.79 9.42 -7.00
CA ARG A 251 -4.88 9.10 -7.92
C ARG A 251 -5.77 10.33 -8.19
N THR A 252 -6.44 10.35 -9.35
CA THR A 252 -7.31 11.46 -9.76
C THR A 252 -8.45 11.73 -8.77
N GLU A 253 -8.99 10.69 -8.16
CA GLU A 253 -10.07 10.79 -7.16
C GLU A 253 -9.64 11.42 -5.82
N GLU A 254 -8.34 11.61 -5.62
CA GLU A 254 -7.73 12.17 -4.40
C GLU A 254 -7.21 13.60 -4.59
N LEU A 255 -7.51 14.22 -5.74
CA LEU A 255 -7.11 15.58 -6.10
C LEU A 255 -7.94 16.65 -5.37
#